data_b65029882366fbe78d1dd1b357632b72
#
_entry.id   b65029882366fbe78d1dd1b357632b72
#
_cell.length_a   1.000
_cell.length_b   1.000
_cell.length_c   1.000
_cell.angle_alpha   90.00
_cell.angle_beta   90.00
_cell.angle_gamma   90.00
#
_symmetry.space_group_name_H-M   'P 1'
#
loop_
_entity.id
_entity.type
_entity.pdbx_description
1 polymer ?
#
loop_
_entity_poly.entity_id
_entity_poly.type
_entity_poly.pdbx_seq_one_letter_code
_entity_poly.pdbx_strand_id
1 'polypeptide(L)'
;MDRKETYQKRLAGVYSYMDAHQLDGAMFTSYENRRYYCGFTGSNGCLIITRDKVCLVTDKRYTTQAQQQTIGVEVIEHAANRLSLVADTIKKCGIKKMVMESCMTVDEYFPLKEKM
;
A
#
# COMPACT_ATOMS: atom_id res chain seq x y z
N MET A 1 1.89 -4.47 24.10
CA MET A 1 2.63 -4.41 22.81
C MET A 1 2.45 -3.02 22.23
N ASP A 2 3.51 -2.36 21.82
CA ASP A 2 3.38 -1.03 21.25
C ASP A 2 2.89 -1.09 19.79
N ARG A 3 2.56 0.07 19.21
CA ARG A 3 2.04 0.17 17.86
C ARG A 3 3.01 -0.38 16.83
N LYS A 4 4.29 -0.06 16.97
CA LYS A 4 5.31 -0.49 16.02
C LYS A 4 5.40 -2.02 15.97
N GLU A 5 5.44 -2.66 17.12
CA GLU A 5 5.50 -4.13 17.18
C GLU A 5 4.25 -4.77 16.58
N THR A 6 3.09 -4.19 16.85
CA THR A 6 1.82 -4.69 16.31
C THR A 6 1.85 -4.67 14.77
N TYR A 7 2.25 -3.55 14.18
CA TYR A 7 2.32 -3.44 12.72
C TYR A 7 3.40 -4.32 12.13
N GLN A 8 4.54 -4.45 12.78
CA GLN A 8 5.60 -5.35 12.32
C GLN A 8 5.12 -6.80 12.27
N LYS A 9 4.36 -7.26 13.25
CA LYS A 9 3.80 -8.62 13.26
C LYS A 9 2.80 -8.82 12.13
N ARG A 10 1.95 -7.84 11.88
CA ARG A 10 0.98 -7.91 10.79
C ARG A 10 1.66 -7.94 9.42
N LEU A 11 2.69 -7.13 9.24
CA LEU A 11 3.47 -7.13 8.00
C LEU A 11 4.23 -8.42 7.81
N ALA A 12 4.71 -9.05 8.89
CA ALA A 12 5.39 -10.35 8.81
C ALA A 12 4.47 -11.41 8.18
N GLY A 13 3.16 -11.35 8.49
CA GLY A 13 2.19 -12.23 7.85
C GLY A 13 2.10 -12.03 6.34
N VAL A 14 2.14 -10.77 5.90
CA VAL A 14 2.15 -10.43 4.47
C VAL A 14 3.43 -10.96 3.81
N TYR A 15 4.57 -10.76 4.44
CA TYR A 15 5.85 -11.25 3.90
C TYR A 15 5.88 -12.77 3.80
N SER A 16 5.34 -13.48 4.79
CA SER A 16 5.24 -14.95 4.74
C SER A 16 4.38 -15.42 3.56
N TYR A 17 3.25 -14.74 3.33
CA TYR A 17 2.38 -15.04 2.20
C TYR A 17 3.10 -14.77 0.87
N MET A 18 3.81 -13.65 0.78
CA MET A 18 4.57 -13.30 -0.42
C MET A 18 5.63 -14.37 -0.73
N ASP A 19 6.34 -14.83 0.31
CA ASP A 19 7.36 -15.88 0.14
C ASP A 19 6.76 -17.20 -0.31
N ALA A 20 5.65 -17.60 0.30
CA ALA A 20 4.99 -18.88 -0.02
C ALA A 20 4.47 -18.89 -1.47
N HIS A 21 4.11 -17.75 -2.02
CA HIS A 21 3.56 -17.63 -3.37
C HIS A 21 4.52 -16.99 -4.38
N GLN A 22 5.77 -16.76 -3.97
CA GLN A 22 6.82 -16.18 -4.81
C GLN A 22 6.41 -14.81 -5.36
N LEU A 23 5.83 -13.98 -4.49
CA LEU A 23 5.41 -12.62 -4.81
C LEU A 23 6.44 -11.62 -4.28
N ASP A 24 6.60 -10.51 -4.98
CA ASP A 24 7.53 -9.45 -4.56
C ASP A 24 6.83 -8.17 -4.11
N GLY A 25 5.51 -8.16 -4.08
CA GLY A 25 4.75 -7.02 -3.58
C GLY A 25 3.32 -7.37 -3.21
N ALA A 26 2.69 -6.47 -2.45
CA ALA A 26 1.28 -6.55 -2.08
C ALA A 26 0.68 -5.15 -2.12
N MET A 27 -0.57 -5.04 -2.55
CA MET A 27 -1.26 -3.75 -2.63
C MET A 27 -2.64 -3.86 -1.97
N PHE A 28 -2.95 -2.91 -1.11
CA PHE A 28 -4.23 -2.83 -0.42
C PHE A 28 -4.85 -1.46 -0.59
N THR A 29 -6.11 -1.41 -0.98
CA THR A 29 -6.85 -0.16 -1.17
C THR A 29 -7.99 0.03 -0.20
N SER A 30 -8.44 -1.04 0.48
CA SER A 30 -9.56 -0.92 1.42
C SER A 30 -9.18 -0.17 2.69
N TYR A 31 -10.14 0.51 3.27
CA TYR A 31 -9.98 1.22 4.53
C TYR A 31 -9.52 0.25 5.63
N GLU A 32 -10.14 -0.92 5.72
CA GLU A 32 -9.86 -1.91 6.74
C GLU A 32 -8.40 -2.37 6.71
N ASN A 33 -7.89 -2.67 5.52
CA ASN A 33 -6.52 -3.15 5.38
C ASN A 33 -5.49 -2.03 5.57
N ARG A 34 -5.78 -0.81 5.12
CA ARG A 34 -4.89 0.32 5.39
C ARG A 34 -4.77 0.58 6.88
N ARG A 35 -5.89 0.54 7.60
CA ARG A 35 -5.89 0.68 9.05
C ARG A 35 -5.16 -0.46 9.73
N TYR A 36 -5.40 -1.68 9.28
CA TYR A 36 -4.82 -2.88 9.90
C TYR A 36 -3.30 -2.91 9.77
N TYR A 37 -2.77 -2.62 8.58
CA TYR A 37 -1.34 -2.78 8.31
C TYR A 37 -0.51 -1.53 8.62
N CYS A 38 -1.07 -0.35 8.56
CA CYS A 38 -0.27 0.87 8.81
C CYS A 38 -0.93 1.91 9.70
N GLY A 39 -2.18 1.71 10.09
CA GLY A 39 -2.85 2.63 11.01
C GLY A 39 -3.50 3.83 10.35
N PHE A 40 -3.47 3.94 9.03
CA PHE A 40 -4.04 5.08 8.33
C PHE A 40 -5.56 4.96 8.23
N THR A 41 -6.27 6.00 8.69
CA THR A 41 -7.74 6.03 8.69
C THR A 41 -8.36 7.03 7.72
N GLY A 42 -7.58 7.59 6.81
CA GLY A 42 -8.10 8.46 5.76
C GLY A 42 -8.97 7.71 4.76
N SER A 43 -9.88 8.41 4.10
CA SER A 43 -10.84 7.79 3.18
C SER A 43 -10.26 7.46 1.80
N ASN A 44 -9.06 7.92 1.51
CA ASN A 44 -8.42 7.69 0.21
C ASN A 44 -6.95 7.32 0.39
N GLY A 45 -6.53 6.25 -0.23
CA GLY A 45 -5.13 5.83 -0.19
C GLY A 45 -4.92 4.46 -0.79
N CYS A 46 -3.67 4.17 -1.13
CA CYS A 46 -3.23 2.88 -1.64
C CYS A 46 -1.96 2.48 -0.90
N LEU A 47 -2.01 1.33 -0.24
CA LEU A 47 -0.87 0.79 0.51
C LEU A 47 -0.12 -0.19 -0.36
N ILE A 48 1.17 0.03 -0.55
CA ILE A 48 2.04 -0.83 -1.36
C ILE A 48 3.13 -1.36 -0.45
N ILE A 49 3.20 -2.68 -0.33
CA ILE A 49 4.14 -3.36 0.57
C ILE A 49 5.14 -4.16 -0.26
N THR A 50 6.43 -3.91 -0.02
CA THR A 50 7.51 -4.73 -0.55
C THR A 50 8.33 -5.26 0.61
N ARG A 51 9.30 -6.13 0.32
CA ARG A 51 10.21 -6.63 1.35
C ARG A 51 10.99 -5.52 2.02
N ASP A 52 11.32 -4.48 1.29
CA ASP A 52 12.25 -3.44 1.73
C ASP A 52 11.54 -2.22 2.28
N LYS A 53 10.29 -1.97 1.89
CA LYS A 53 9.58 -0.79 2.35
C LYS A 53 8.08 -0.89 2.21
N VAL A 54 7.39 -0.02 2.94
CA VAL A 54 5.94 0.13 2.90
C VAL A 54 5.65 1.55 2.47
N CYS A 55 4.86 1.72 1.40
CA CYS A 55 4.51 3.02 0.85
C CYS A 55 3.00 3.23 0.94
N LEU A 56 2.59 4.43 1.31
CA LEU A 56 1.18 4.81 1.30
C LEU A 56 1.01 5.99 0.34
N VAL A 57 0.30 5.75 -0.76
CA VAL A 57 -0.02 6.78 -1.74
C VAL A 57 -1.38 7.37 -1.37
N THR A 58 -1.41 8.66 -1.08
CA THR A 58 -2.64 9.35 -0.71
C THR A 58 -2.65 10.76 -1.27
N ASP A 59 -3.75 11.50 -1.13
CA ASP A 59 -3.82 12.87 -1.65
C ASP A 59 -3.46 13.90 -0.59
N LYS A 60 -3.31 15.16 -1.03
CA LYS A 60 -2.87 16.26 -0.20
C LYS A 60 -3.71 16.44 1.07
N ARG A 61 -5.01 16.14 1.02
CA ARG A 61 -5.89 16.29 2.18
C ARG A 61 -5.46 15.42 3.36
N TYR A 62 -4.81 14.29 3.07
CA TYR A 62 -4.49 13.27 4.07
C TYR A 62 -2.99 13.12 4.36
N THR A 63 -2.11 13.86 3.68
CA THR A 63 -0.67 13.68 3.83
C THR A 63 -0.21 13.86 5.27
N THR A 64 -0.63 14.93 5.93
CA THR A 64 -0.27 15.19 7.33
C THR A 64 -0.83 14.11 8.25
N GLN A 65 -2.09 13.74 8.06
CA GLN A 65 -2.72 12.68 8.85
C GLN A 65 -1.97 11.36 8.70
N ALA A 66 -1.59 11.01 7.47
CA ALA A 66 -0.85 9.78 7.19
C ALA A 66 0.50 9.78 7.89
N GLN A 67 1.22 10.90 7.84
CA GLN A 67 2.52 11.02 8.51
C GLN A 67 2.41 10.90 10.02
N GLN A 68 1.33 11.38 10.61
CA GLN A 68 1.10 11.30 12.05
C GLN A 68 0.63 9.92 12.49
N GLN A 69 -0.17 9.23 11.68
CA GLN A 69 -0.78 7.96 12.05
C GLN A 69 0.11 6.74 11.77
N THR A 70 1.04 6.84 10.81
CA THR A 70 1.83 5.68 10.38
C THR A 70 3.22 5.68 11.00
N ILE A 71 3.82 4.48 11.09
CA ILE A 71 5.16 4.28 11.61
C ILE A 71 5.94 3.44 10.59
N GLY A 72 7.08 3.96 10.13
CA GLY A 72 7.92 3.23 9.18
C GLY A 72 7.33 3.13 7.78
N VAL A 73 6.44 4.04 7.42
CA VAL A 73 5.77 4.08 6.13
C VAL A 73 6.19 5.32 5.37
N GLU A 74 6.57 5.15 4.11
CA GLU A 74 6.86 6.27 3.23
C GLU A 74 5.53 6.80 2.68
N VAL A 75 5.17 8.02 3.03
CA VAL A 75 3.93 8.66 2.56
C VAL A 75 4.22 9.39 1.26
N ILE A 76 3.49 9.04 0.20
CA ILE A 76 3.65 9.61 -1.13
C ILE A 76 2.37 10.36 -1.49
N GLU A 77 2.51 11.65 -1.77
CA GLU A 77 1.37 12.48 -2.13
C GLU A 77 1.16 12.49 -3.64
N HIS A 78 -0.07 12.16 -4.09
CA HIS A 78 -0.40 12.28 -5.50
C HIS A 78 -1.15 13.60 -5.76
N ALA A 79 -0.94 14.17 -6.95
CA ALA A 79 -1.62 15.40 -7.35
C ALA A 79 -2.92 15.05 -8.10
N ALA A 80 -2.90 15.01 -9.42
CA ALA A 80 -4.11 14.87 -10.21
C ALA A 80 -4.46 13.41 -10.54
N ASN A 81 -3.47 12.52 -10.66
CA ASN A 81 -3.72 11.15 -11.11
C ASN A 81 -3.08 10.14 -10.17
N ARG A 82 -3.89 9.62 -9.25
CA ARG A 82 -3.44 8.62 -8.28
C ARG A 82 -2.95 7.34 -8.95
N LEU A 83 -3.66 6.85 -9.95
CA LEU A 83 -3.33 5.57 -10.59
C LEU A 83 -1.97 5.63 -11.28
N SER A 84 -1.63 6.74 -11.92
CA SER A 84 -0.32 6.91 -12.55
C SER A 84 0.80 6.86 -11.50
N LEU A 85 0.62 7.54 -10.37
CA LEU A 85 1.62 7.54 -9.31
C LEU A 85 1.75 6.18 -8.65
N VAL A 86 0.64 5.47 -8.44
CA VAL A 86 0.66 4.10 -7.92
C VAL A 86 1.43 3.19 -8.87
N ALA A 87 1.16 3.25 -10.16
CA ALA A 87 1.87 2.44 -11.15
C ALA A 87 3.37 2.77 -11.19
N ASP A 88 3.72 4.04 -11.11
CA ASP A 88 5.12 4.48 -11.06
C ASP A 88 5.81 3.97 -9.80
N THR A 89 5.13 3.99 -8.66
CA THR A 89 5.67 3.49 -7.39
C THR A 89 5.94 2.00 -7.48
N ILE A 90 5.02 1.24 -8.05
CA ILE A 90 5.18 -0.20 -8.25
C ILE A 90 6.41 -0.48 -9.12
N LYS A 91 6.57 0.26 -10.21
CA LYS A 91 7.73 0.12 -11.09
C LYS A 91 9.04 0.47 -10.40
N LYS A 92 9.06 1.55 -9.63
CA LYS A 92 10.26 1.97 -8.88
C LYS A 92 10.67 0.95 -7.84
N CYS A 93 9.72 0.26 -7.24
CA CYS A 93 10.00 -0.79 -6.26
C CYS A 93 10.41 -2.11 -6.90
N GLY A 94 10.37 -2.20 -8.24
CA GLY A 94 10.76 -3.41 -8.95
C GLY A 94 9.80 -4.57 -8.81
N ILE A 95 8.55 -4.29 -8.52
CA ILE A 95 7.53 -5.32 -8.32
C ILE A 95 7.12 -5.93 -9.66
N LYS A 96 7.27 -7.23 -9.79
CA LYS A 96 6.89 -7.97 -10.99
C LYS A 96 5.66 -8.84 -10.78
N LYS A 97 5.54 -9.44 -9.59
CA LYS A 97 4.40 -10.26 -9.19
C LYS A 97 3.84 -9.71 -7.89
N MET A 98 2.56 -9.35 -7.90
CA MET A 98 1.93 -8.66 -6.80
C MET A 98 0.59 -9.28 -6.46
N VAL A 99 0.30 -9.40 -5.16
CA VAL A 99 -1.04 -9.76 -4.69
C VAL A 99 -1.84 -8.48 -4.47
N MET A 100 -3.11 -8.52 -4.85
CA MET A 100 -4.06 -7.43 -4.60
C MET A 100 -5.23 -7.97 -3.81
N GLU A 101 -5.88 -7.10 -3.04
CA GLU A 101 -7.06 -7.53 -2.31
C GLU A 101 -8.25 -7.75 -3.26
N SER A 102 -9.12 -8.69 -2.89
CA SER A 102 -10.25 -9.10 -3.74
C SER A 102 -11.33 -8.03 -3.88
N CYS A 103 -11.37 -7.06 -2.97
CA CYS A 103 -12.36 -5.98 -3.02
C CYS A 103 -11.99 -4.84 -3.97
N MET A 104 -10.87 -4.93 -4.66
CA MET A 104 -10.49 -3.94 -5.64
C MET A 104 -11.48 -3.96 -6.80
N THR A 105 -12.03 -2.78 -7.17
CA THR A 105 -13.05 -2.70 -8.19
C THR A 105 -12.48 -2.83 -9.60
N VAL A 106 -13.32 -3.17 -10.55
CA VAL A 106 -12.97 -3.21 -11.98
C VAL A 106 -12.46 -1.82 -12.42
N ASP A 107 -13.11 -0.77 -11.94
CA ASP A 107 -12.73 0.61 -12.29
C ASP A 107 -11.33 0.98 -11.77
N GLU A 108 -10.88 0.34 -10.69
CA GLU A 108 -9.53 0.56 -10.15
C GLU A 108 -8.50 -0.36 -10.83
N TYR A 109 -8.86 -1.62 -11.03
CA TYR A 109 -7.92 -2.66 -11.48
C TYR A 109 -7.48 -2.47 -12.93
N PHE A 110 -8.42 -2.35 -13.87
CA PHE A 110 -8.08 -2.30 -15.28
C PHE A 110 -7.27 -1.06 -15.67
N PRO A 111 -7.64 0.16 -15.22
CA PRO A 111 -6.79 1.33 -15.51
C PRO A 111 -5.39 1.20 -14.92
N LEU A 112 -5.26 0.63 -13.73
CA LEU A 112 -3.96 0.43 -13.11
C LEU A 112 -3.12 -0.57 -13.90
N LYS A 113 -3.73 -1.69 -14.32
CA LYS A 113 -3.03 -2.71 -15.10
C LYS A 113 -2.51 -2.16 -16.42
N GLU A 114 -3.27 -1.31 -17.09
CA GLU A 114 -2.84 -0.69 -18.35
C GLU A 114 -1.64 0.22 -18.17
N LYS A 115 -1.51 0.87 -17.01
CA LYS A 115 -0.39 1.78 -16.72
C LYS A 115 0.88 1.04 -16.30
N MET A 116 0.76 -0.19 -15.91
CA MET A 116 1.88 -1.04 -15.53
C MET A 116 2.43 -1.78 -16.74
#